data_88501f94096e4d7d6f1a939b7c6efee6
#
_entry.id   88501f94096e4d7d6f1a939b7c6efee6
#
_cell.length_a   1.000
_cell.length_b   1.000
_cell.length_c   1.000
_cell.angle_alpha   90.00
_cell.angle_beta   90.00
_cell.angle_gamma   90.00
#
_symmetry.space_group_name_H-M   'P 1'
#
loop_
_entity.id
_entity.type
_entity.pdbx_description
1 polymer ?
#
loop_
_entity_poly.entity_id
_entity_poly.type
_entity_poly.pdbx_seq_one_letter_code
_entity_poly.pdbx_strand_id
1 'polypeptide(L)'
;MELSHIIVLALVQGISEFLPISSSAHLVLVPKLLGWADQGLAFDVAVHVGTLAAILFYFKDRLAGLVRDFFASIARREKVGDSTLVWSVGFATVPVGLFGLAFNDAIEQYARSGLVIAAMTIIFGIALYFADKKSGLKTEYEMTIKLALIVGLAQAIALIPGVSRSGVTMTAALMLGFSHSASANFSFLLSIPVIVLAGGLEAVKLLKTPDALPWSDLAIGAAVSGLSAYLCVRLFMALIARASMLPFVIYRMILGVFLFVMFL
;
A
#
# COMPACT_ATOMS: atom_id res chain seq x y z
N MET A 1 9.02 22.76 -5.91
CA MET A 1 7.91 22.90 -4.92
C MET A 1 8.40 23.73 -3.75
N GLU A 2 7.48 24.32 -2.94
CA GLU A 2 7.91 24.91 -1.66
C GLU A 2 8.29 23.77 -0.67
N LEU A 3 9.30 24.03 0.15
CA LEU A 3 9.81 23.02 1.09
C LEU A 3 8.72 22.55 2.08
N SER A 4 7.82 23.44 2.48
CA SER A 4 6.65 23.13 3.32
C SER A 4 5.72 22.10 2.65
N HIS A 5 5.45 22.23 1.34
CA HIS A 5 4.61 21.31 0.58
C HIS A 5 5.27 19.92 0.50
N ILE A 6 6.59 19.91 0.22
CA ILE A 6 7.38 18.67 0.15
C ILE A 6 7.28 17.89 1.47
N ILE A 7 7.54 18.58 2.59
CA ILE A 7 7.53 17.95 3.92
C ILE A 7 6.14 17.42 4.27
N VAL A 8 5.09 18.24 4.09
CA VAL A 8 3.72 17.85 4.45
C VAL A 8 3.27 16.64 3.62
N LEU A 9 3.43 16.67 2.29
CA LEU A 9 3.02 15.58 1.42
C LEU A 9 3.83 14.31 1.67
N ALA A 10 5.14 14.43 1.93
CA ALA A 10 5.98 13.29 2.27
C ALA A 10 5.59 12.66 3.61
N LEU A 11 5.26 13.45 4.64
CA LEU A 11 4.73 12.96 5.91
C LEU A 11 3.38 12.26 5.72
N VAL A 12 2.48 12.87 4.95
CA VAL A 12 1.17 12.29 4.61
C VAL A 12 1.34 10.94 3.94
N GLN A 13 2.20 10.84 2.94
CA GLN A 13 2.50 9.57 2.26
C GLN A 13 3.06 8.53 3.22
N GLY A 14 4.12 8.89 3.97
CA GLY A 14 4.78 7.94 4.86
C GLY A 14 3.88 7.41 5.97
N ILE A 15 3.02 8.25 6.52
CA ILE A 15 2.06 7.84 7.55
C ILE A 15 0.93 6.99 6.96
N SER A 16 0.42 7.33 5.78
CA SER A 16 -0.81 6.71 5.25
C SER A 16 -0.58 5.50 4.35
N GLU A 17 0.63 5.26 3.83
CA GLU A 17 0.89 4.20 2.84
C GLU A 17 0.63 2.79 3.39
N PHE A 18 1.04 2.53 4.62
CA PHE A 18 0.92 1.20 5.24
C PHE A 18 -0.30 1.07 6.13
N LEU A 19 -0.88 2.18 6.58
CA LEU A 19 -2.14 2.18 7.31
C LEU A 19 -3.32 1.88 6.37
N PRO A 20 -4.37 1.22 6.84
CA PRO A 20 -5.52 0.88 6.00
C PRO A 20 -6.47 2.08 5.78
N ILE A 21 -5.91 3.26 5.35
CA ILE A 21 -6.63 4.55 5.25
C ILE A 21 -6.55 5.23 3.88
N SER A 22 -5.82 4.65 2.92
CA SER A 22 -5.65 5.15 1.54
C SER A 22 -4.75 6.39 1.38
N SER A 23 -3.46 6.17 1.16
CA SER A 23 -2.48 7.24 0.86
C SER A 23 -2.87 8.07 -0.36
N SER A 24 -3.38 7.43 -1.42
CA SER A 24 -3.83 8.12 -2.64
C SER A 24 -4.96 9.12 -2.37
N ALA A 25 -5.90 8.79 -1.48
CA ALA A 25 -6.96 9.73 -1.10
C ALA A 25 -6.39 10.98 -0.41
N HIS A 26 -5.38 10.80 0.43
CA HIS A 26 -4.75 11.90 1.16
C HIS A 26 -3.88 12.78 0.25
N LEU A 27 -3.11 12.17 -0.66
CA LEU A 27 -2.27 12.93 -1.62
C LEU A 27 -3.09 13.76 -2.59
N VAL A 28 -4.33 13.36 -2.89
CA VAL A 28 -5.28 14.17 -3.66
C VAL A 28 -5.94 15.24 -2.79
N LEU A 29 -6.30 14.88 -1.56
CA LEU A 29 -7.05 15.77 -0.66
C LEU A 29 -6.25 16.97 -0.19
N VAL A 30 -5.00 16.73 0.27
CA VAL A 30 -4.19 17.77 0.92
C VAL A 30 -3.90 18.95 0.00
N PRO A 31 -3.41 18.77 -1.24
CA PRO A 31 -3.21 19.89 -2.16
C PRO A 31 -4.51 20.64 -2.45
N LYS A 32 -5.62 19.91 -2.64
CA LYS A 32 -6.92 20.51 -2.94
C LYS A 32 -7.47 21.36 -1.78
N LEU A 33 -7.31 20.89 -0.53
CA LEU A 33 -7.72 21.65 0.66
C LEU A 33 -6.92 22.92 0.89
N LEU A 34 -5.62 22.85 0.60
CA LEU A 34 -4.69 23.94 0.84
C LEU A 34 -4.52 24.87 -0.37
N GLY A 35 -5.22 24.61 -1.48
CA GLY A 35 -5.10 25.38 -2.71
C GLY A 35 -3.73 25.25 -3.38
N TRP A 36 -3.04 24.13 -3.16
CA TRP A 36 -1.74 23.88 -3.76
C TRP A 36 -1.89 23.27 -5.15
N ALA A 37 -0.90 23.52 -6.01
CA ALA A 37 -0.78 22.81 -7.28
C ALA A 37 -0.52 21.31 -7.03
N ASP A 38 -0.94 20.48 -7.97
CA ASP A 38 -0.63 19.04 -7.96
C ASP A 38 0.89 18.83 -7.90
N GLN A 39 1.32 17.91 -7.04
CA GLN A 39 2.75 17.62 -6.80
C GLN A 39 3.44 16.92 -7.97
N GLY A 40 2.69 16.34 -8.85
CA GLY A 40 3.17 15.64 -10.04
C GLY A 40 3.71 14.24 -9.80
N LEU A 41 3.74 13.47 -10.89
CA LEU A 41 4.10 12.05 -10.88
C LEU A 41 5.51 11.78 -10.31
N ALA A 42 6.48 12.66 -10.60
CA ALA A 42 7.86 12.47 -10.14
C ALA A 42 7.95 12.49 -8.62
N PHE A 43 7.23 13.40 -7.97
CA PHE A 43 7.18 13.48 -6.52
C PHE A 43 6.46 12.26 -5.91
N ASP A 44 5.34 11.83 -6.50
CA ASP A 44 4.61 10.64 -6.05
C ASP A 44 5.51 9.39 -6.11
N VAL A 45 6.26 9.20 -7.19
CA VAL A 45 7.23 8.09 -7.29
C VAL A 45 8.29 8.19 -6.21
N ALA A 46 8.86 9.38 -5.98
CA ALA A 46 9.92 9.56 -4.99
C ALA A 46 9.46 9.22 -3.57
N VAL A 47 8.28 9.67 -3.16
CA VAL A 47 7.76 9.38 -1.81
C VAL A 47 7.37 7.90 -1.64
N HIS A 48 6.96 7.20 -2.71
CA HIS A 48 6.76 5.76 -2.70
C HIS A 48 8.09 4.99 -2.63
N VAL A 49 9.15 5.45 -3.29
CA VAL A 49 10.51 4.89 -3.13
C VAL A 49 10.97 5.03 -1.68
N GLY A 50 10.70 6.17 -1.04
CA GLY A 50 10.97 6.36 0.39
C GLY A 50 10.24 5.34 1.26
N THR A 51 8.94 5.14 1.07
CA THR A 51 8.16 4.15 1.82
C THR A 51 8.60 2.72 1.53
N LEU A 52 9.01 2.41 0.30
CA LEU A 52 9.61 1.12 -0.05
C LEU A 52 10.90 0.88 0.74
N ALA A 53 11.79 1.87 0.80
CA ALA A 53 13.03 1.77 1.58
C ALA A 53 12.73 1.52 3.07
N ALA A 54 11.70 2.18 3.61
CA ALA A 54 11.26 1.98 4.99
C ALA A 54 10.84 0.54 5.28
N ILE A 55 10.03 -0.07 4.41
CA ILE A 55 9.53 -1.43 4.61
C ILE A 55 10.64 -2.47 4.41
N LEU A 56 11.54 -2.25 3.45
CA LEU A 56 12.72 -3.09 3.26
C LEU A 56 13.62 -3.05 4.49
N PHE A 57 13.85 -1.87 5.07
CA PHE A 57 14.65 -1.72 6.28
C PHE A 57 13.96 -2.32 7.50
N TYR A 58 12.65 -2.18 7.63
CA TYR A 58 11.87 -2.78 8.71
C TYR A 58 11.97 -4.31 8.72
N PHE A 59 11.88 -4.94 7.55
CA PHE A 59 11.95 -6.39 7.39
C PHE A 59 13.33 -6.92 7.02
N LYS A 60 14.41 -6.14 7.05
CA LYS A 60 15.75 -6.50 6.52
C LYS A 60 16.24 -7.88 6.96
N ASP A 61 16.15 -8.17 8.26
CA ASP A 61 16.66 -9.42 8.82
C ASP A 61 15.81 -10.62 8.39
N ARG A 62 14.49 -10.42 8.31
CA ARG A 62 13.54 -11.42 7.84
C ARG A 62 13.68 -11.65 6.33
N LEU A 63 13.81 -10.58 5.55
CA LEU A 63 13.95 -10.66 4.10
C LEU A 63 15.22 -11.44 3.69
N ALA A 64 16.33 -11.30 4.40
CA ALA A 64 17.53 -12.07 4.12
C ALA A 64 17.28 -13.59 4.22
N GLY A 65 16.54 -14.04 5.24
CA GLY A 65 16.11 -15.43 5.38
C GLY A 65 15.15 -15.87 4.27
N LEU A 66 14.13 -15.06 3.99
CA LEU A 66 13.15 -15.35 2.94
C LEU A 66 13.77 -15.47 1.55
N VAL A 67 14.69 -14.58 1.20
CA VAL A 67 15.42 -14.61 -0.08
C VAL A 67 16.27 -15.87 -0.18
N ARG A 68 17.03 -16.22 0.87
CA ARG A 68 17.81 -17.46 0.91
C ARG A 68 16.91 -18.69 0.71
N ASP A 69 15.81 -18.78 1.45
CA ASP A 69 14.89 -19.93 1.39
C ASP A 69 14.20 -20.03 0.03
N PHE A 70 13.89 -18.88 -0.60
CA PHE A 70 13.36 -18.81 -1.95
C PHE A 70 14.33 -19.44 -2.98
N PHE A 71 15.57 -18.98 -3.04
CA PHE A 71 16.55 -19.50 -3.98
C PHE A 71 16.89 -20.97 -3.70
N ALA A 72 16.94 -21.36 -2.42
CA ALA A 72 17.16 -22.75 -2.04
C ALA A 72 15.98 -23.64 -2.50
N SER A 73 14.74 -23.16 -2.44
CA SER A 73 13.56 -23.89 -2.92
C SER A 73 13.58 -24.11 -4.43
N ILE A 74 14.07 -23.14 -5.21
CA ILE A 74 14.24 -23.27 -6.64
C ILE A 74 15.34 -24.31 -6.96
N ALA A 75 16.50 -24.21 -6.30
CA ALA A 75 17.62 -25.09 -6.55
C ALA A 75 17.32 -26.57 -6.20
N ARG A 76 16.62 -26.78 -5.08
CA ARG A 76 16.26 -28.13 -4.60
C ARG A 76 14.96 -28.67 -5.16
N ARG A 77 14.13 -27.81 -5.79
CA ARG A 77 12.78 -28.13 -6.29
C ARG A 77 11.84 -28.65 -5.19
N GLU A 78 12.01 -28.17 -3.97
CA GLU A 78 11.22 -28.54 -2.79
C GLU A 78 10.93 -27.34 -1.91
N LYS A 79 10.00 -27.48 -0.95
CA LYS A 79 9.76 -26.46 0.07
C LYS A 79 10.97 -26.39 1.01
N VAL A 80 11.54 -25.18 1.14
CA VAL A 80 12.64 -24.90 2.07
C VAL A 80 12.24 -23.77 2.99
N GLY A 81 12.32 -23.96 4.29
CA GLY A 81 12.00 -22.95 5.28
C GLY A 81 10.69 -22.21 4.98
N ASP A 82 10.75 -20.89 4.90
CA ASP A 82 9.60 -20.02 4.66
C ASP A 82 9.40 -19.68 3.17
N SER A 83 9.98 -20.45 2.23
CA SER A 83 9.86 -20.24 0.79
C SER A 83 8.40 -20.17 0.30
N THR A 84 7.46 -20.90 0.95
CA THR A 84 6.03 -20.84 0.61
C THR A 84 5.46 -19.43 0.78
N LEU A 85 5.93 -18.66 1.77
CA LEU A 85 5.49 -17.29 1.97
C LEU A 85 5.97 -16.39 0.81
N VAL A 86 7.21 -16.55 0.35
CA VAL A 86 7.76 -15.79 -0.78
C VAL A 86 7.03 -16.12 -2.07
N TRP A 87 6.79 -17.39 -2.36
CA TRP A 87 5.98 -17.82 -3.49
C TRP A 87 4.57 -17.26 -3.41
N SER A 88 3.96 -17.25 -2.21
CA SER A 88 2.63 -16.67 -1.97
C SER A 88 2.60 -15.18 -2.29
N VAL A 89 3.61 -14.40 -1.87
CA VAL A 89 3.74 -12.98 -2.22
C VAL A 89 3.89 -12.79 -3.72
N GLY A 90 4.74 -13.60 -4.38
CA GLY A 90 4.91 -13.56 -5.84
C GLY A 90 3.62 -13.80 -6.59
N PHE A 91 2.91 -14.90 -6.28
CA PHE A 91 1.64 -15.22 -6.94
C PHE A 91 0.53 -14.21 -6.63
N ALA A 92 0.46 -13.66 -5.42
CA ALA A 92 -0.49 -12.62 -5.06
C ALA A 92 -0.22 -11.27 -5.77
N THR A 93 1.00 -11.05 -6.28
CA THR A 93 1.33 -9.86 -7.06
C THR A 93 0.84 -9.96 -8.52
N VAL A 94 0.71 -11.17 -9.06
CA VAL A 94 0.33 -11.37 -10.48
C VAL A 94 -1.01 -10.71 -10.84
N PRO A 95 -2.11 -10.88 -10.06
CA PRO A 95 -3.38 -10.26 -10.42
C PRO A 95 -3.29 -8.74 -10.57
N VAL A 96 -2.71 -8.04 -9.59
CA VAL A 96 -2.62 -6.57 -9.65
C VAL A 96 -1.74 -6.10 -10.81
N GLY A 97 -0.67 -6.83 -11.14
CA GLY A 97 0.15 -6.54 -12.32
C GLY A 97 -0.62 -6.68 -13.63
N LEU A 98 -1.35 -7.78 -13.81
CA LEU A 98 -2.16 -8.02 -15.01
C LEU A 98 -3.29 -7.00 -15.16
N PHE A 99 -4.05 -6.74 -14.08
CA PHE A 99 -5.14 -5.77 -14.11
C PHE A 99 -4.61 -4.33 -14.27
N GLY A 100 -3.47 -3.99 -13.66
CA GLY A 100 -2.84 -2.69 -13.83
C GLY A 100 -2.43 -2.44 -15.28
N LEU A 101 -1.82 -3.42 -15.94
CA LEU A 101 -1.45 -3.30 -17.35
C LEU A 101 -2.67 -3.26 -18.28
N ALA A 102 -3.72 -4.04 -17.99
CA ALA A 102 -4.88 -4.15 -18.86
C ALA A 102 -5.85 -2.95 -18.74
N PHE A 103 -5.95 -2.33 -17.56
CA PHE A 103 -6.98 -1.34 -17.26
C PHE A 103 -6.43 0.03 -16.82
N ASN A 104 -5.12 0.29 -16.96
CA ASN A 104 -4.51 1.55 -16.54
C ASN A 104 -5.25 2.78 -17.07
N ASP A 105 -5.50 2.83 -18.39
CA ASP A 105 -6.13 3.98 -19.04
C ASP A 105 -7.58 4.18 -18.57
N ALA A 106 -8.33 3.08 -18.39
CA ALA A 106 -9.69 3.15 -17.88
C ALA A 106 -9.73 3.62 -16.41
N ILE A 107 -8.77 3.19 -15.59
CA ILE A 107 -8.65 3.64 -14.20
C ILE A 107 -8.31 5.13 -14.14
N GLU A 108 -7.36 5.58 -14.97
CA GLU A 108 -6.98 6.98 -15.05
C GLU A 108 -8.14 7.87 -15.50
N GLN A 109 -8.93 7.41 -16.45
CA GLN A 109 -10.04 8.18 -17.02
C GLN A 109 -11.28 8.22 -16.11
N TYR A 110 -11.65 7.09 -15.48
CA TYR A 110 -12.96 6.95 -14.82
C TYR A 110 -12.89 6.84 -13.30
N ALA A 111 -11.77 6.38 -12.73
CA ALA A 111 -11.72 6.05 -11.32
C ALA A 111 -11.11 7.14 -10.43
N ARG A 112 -10.56 8.22 -11.00
CA ARG A 112 -9.90 9.31 -10.25
C ARG A 112 -10.83 10.44 -9.80
N SER A 113 -12.15 10.33 -10.01
CA SER A 113 -13.06 11.38 -9.53
C SER A 113 -13.13 11.39 -8.00
N GLY A 114 -13.27 12.58 -7.41
CA GLY A 114 -13.36 12.72 -5.95
C GLY A 114 -14.52 11.93 -5.34
N LEU A 115 -15.64 11.83 -6.04
CA LEU A 115 -16.80 11.04 -5.59
C LEU A 115 -16.51 9.54 -5.59
N VAL A 116 -15.75 9.03 -6.58
CA VAL A 116 -15.32 7.63 -6.59
C VAL A 116 -14.39 7.36 -5.41
N ILE A 117 -13.41 8.24 -5.15
CA ILE A 117 -12.49 8.12 -4.02
C ILE A 117 -13.26 8.11 -2.69
N ALA A 118 -14.24 9.00 -2.53
CA ALA A 118 -15.09 9.07 -1.34
C ALA A 118 -15.89 7.77 -1.15
N ALA A 119 -16.59 7.31 -2.20
CA ALA A 119 -17.38 6.09 -2.17
C ALA A 119 -16.53 4.86 -1.84
N MET A 120 -15.37 4.68 -2.49
CA MET A 120 -14.46 3.57 -2.24
C MET A 120 -13.87 3.63 -0.83
N THR A 121 -13.57 4.82 -0.31
CA THR A 121 -13.11 4.98 1.08
C THR A 121 -14.17 4.49 2.07
N ILE A 122 -15.44 4.80 1.87
CA ILE A 122 -16.54 4.34 2.72
C ILE A 122 -16.77 2.84 2.57
N ILE A 123 -16.94 2.34 1.34
CA ILE A 123 -17.26 0.93 1.05
C ILE A 123 -16.19 0.01 1.66
N PHE A 124 -14.91 0.30 1.43
CA PHE A 124 -13.83 -0.52 1.96
C PHE A 124 -13.53 -0.24 3.45
N GLY A 125 -13.98 0.88 4.00
CA GLY A 125 -14.05 1.09 5.45
C GLY A 125 -15.06 0.15 6.12
N ILE A 126 -16.25 -0.01 5.52
CA ILE A 126 -17.29 -0.94 5.96
C ILE A 126 -16.81 -2.39 5.80
N ALA A 127 -16.18 -2.73 4.67
CA ALA A 127 -15.63 -4.07 4.45
C ALA A 127 -14.58 -4.43 5.51
N LEU A 128 -13.69 -3.50 5.87
CA LEU A 128 -12.69 -3.67 6.92
C LEU A 128 -13.34 -3.90 8.29
N TYR A 129 -14.44 -3.20 8.62
CA TYR A 129 -15.18 -3.41 9.85
C TYR A 129 -15.72 -4.84 9.99
N PHE A 130 -16.30 -5.39 8.93
CA PHE A 130 -16.79 -6.76 8.95
C PHE A 130 -15.65 -7.79 8.99
N ALA A 131 -14.54 -7.50 8.32
CA ALA A 131 -13.35 -8.35 8.33
C ALA A 131 -12.69 -8.38 9.72
N ASP A 132 -12.62 -7.25 10.40
CA ASP A 132 -12.06 -7.12 11.75
C ASP A 132 -12.75 -8.07 12.73
N LYS A 133 -14.08 -8.21 12.63
CA LYS A 133 -14.87 -9.14 13.45
C LYS A 133 -14.64 -10.62 13.13
N LYS A 134 -14.05 -10.93 11.98
CA LYS A 134 -13.73 -12.30 11.54
C LYS A 134 -12.25 -12.66 11.72
N SER A 135 -11.46 -11.78 12.33
CA SER A 135 -10.06 -12.05 12.60
C SER A 135 -9.91 -13.38 13.37
N GLY A 136 -8.97 -14.20 12.90
CA GLY A 136 -8.68 -15.51 13.50
C GLY A 136 -7.31 -15.55 14.17
N LEU A 137 -6.74 -16.76 14.24
CA LEU A 137 -5.46 -16.99 14.89
C LEU A 137 -4.36 -17.41 13.89
N LYS A 138 -4.69 -17.57 12.59
CA LYS A 138 -3.70 -17.95 11.59
C LYS A 138 -2.55 -16.96 11.52
N THR A 139 -1.36 -17.50 11.41
CA THR A 139 -0.13 -16.73 11.18
C THR A 139 0.15 -16.59 9.70
N GLU A 140 0.97 -15.63 9.30
CA GLU A 140 1.35 -15.45 7.88
C GLU A 140 2.10 -16.64 7.28
N TYR A 141 2.68 -17.51 8.09
CA TYR A 141 3.33 -18.76 7.65
C TYR A 141 2.33 -19.84 7.22
N GLU A 142 1.07 -19.69 7.58
CA GLU A 142 -0.03 -20.55 7.12
C GLU A 142 -0.65 -20.05 5.80
N MET A 143 -0.06 -18.98 5.22
CA MET A 143 -0.47 -18.48 3.91
C MET A 143 -0.09 -19.49 2.83
N THR A 144 -1.10 -20.04 2.17
CA THR A 144 -0.92 -20.91 1.00
C THR A 144 -1.03 -20.08 -0.27
N ILE A 145 -0.50 -20.58 -1.40
CA ILE A 145 -0.63 -19.92 -2.70
C ILE A 145 -2.10 -19.64 -3.06
N LYS A 146 -3.01 -20.58 -2.74
CA LYS A 146 -4.44 -20.41 -3.00
C LYS A 146 -5.03 -19.23 -2.19
N LEU A 147 -4.72 -19.13 -0.91
CA LEU A 147 -5.19 -18.02 -0.06
C LEU A 147 -4.55 -16.70 -0.50
N ALA A 148 -3.27 -16.74 -0.85
CA ALA A 148 -2.53 -15.59 -1.36
C ALA A 148 -3.11 -15.05 -2.68
N LEU A 149 -3.54 -15.92 -3.59
CA LEU A 149 -4.23 -15.51 -4.82
C LEU A 149 -5.56 -14.80 -4.53
N ILE A 150 -6.32 -15.23 -3.51
CA ILE A 150 -7.55 -14.54 -3.09
C ILE A 150 -7.20 -13.12 -2.59
N VAL A 151 -6.16 -12.98 -1.77
CA VAL A 151 -5.69 -11.65 -1.32
C VAL A 151 -5.17 -10.83 -2.50
N GLY A 152 -4.48 -11.44 -3.46
CA GLY A 152 -3.98 -10.79 -4.68
C GLY A 152 -5.10 -10.30 -5.61
N LEU A 153 -6.18 -11.07 -5.75
CA LEU A 153 -7.38 -10.63 -6.48
C LEU A 153 -8.06 -9.45 -5.78
N ALA A 154 -8.17 -9.50 -4.45
CA ALA A 154 -8.66 -8.37 -3.68
C ALA A 154 -7.73 -7.14 -3.84
N GLN A 155 -6.41 -7.36 -3.89
CA GLN A 155 -5.43 -6.28 -4.14
C GLN A 155 -5.62 -5.61 -5.51
N ALA A 156 -6.05 -6.33 -6.54
CA ALA A 156 -6.31 -5.74 -7.85
C ALA A 156 -7.39 -4.65 -7.80
N ILE A 157 -8.35 -4.74 -6.86
CA ILE A 157 -9.37 -3.70 -6.65
C ILE A 157 -8.73 -2.39 -6.13
N ALA A 158 -7.57 -2.48 -5.48
CA ALA A 158 -6.85 -1.31 -4.96
C ALA A 158 -6.27 -0.39 -6.04
N LEU A 159 -6.30 -0.79 -7.30
CA LEU A 159 -6.03 0.09 -8.44
C LEU A 159 -7.06 1.25 -8.51
N ILE A 160 -8.25 1.08 -7.93
CA ILE A 160 -9.24 2.14 -7.79
C ILE A 160 -8.84 3.02 -6.59
N PRO A 161 -8.61 4.34 -6.79
CA PRO A 161 -8.27 5.24 -5.70
C PRO A 161 -9.35 5.27 -4.61
N GLY A 162 -8.93 5.39 -3.35
CA GLY A 162 -9.83 5.32 -2.20
C GLY A 162 -9.99 3.94 -1.57
N VAL A 163 -9.75 2.85 -2.31
CA VAL A 163 -9.82 1.47 -1.80
C VAL A 163 -8.81 1.23 -0.67
N SER A 164 -7.60 1.74 -0.77
CA SER A 164 -6.43 1.44 0.06
C SER A 164 -5.86 0.04 -0.18
N ARG A 165 -4.67 -0.04 -0.75
CA ARG A 165 -3.98 -1.33 -1.01
C ARG A 165 -3.77 -2.12 0.28
N SER A 166 -3.20 -1.50 1.31
CA SER A 166 -3.04 -2.11 2.62
C SER A 166 -4.38 -2.49 3.25
N GLY A 167 -5.40 -1.60 3.12
CA GLY A 167 -6.73 -1.85 3.65
C GLY A 167 -7.40 -3.08 3.05
N VAL A 168 -7.42 -3.21 1.72
CA VAL A 168 -8.10 -4.33 1.06
C VAL A 168 -7.35 -5.66 1.24
N THR A 169 -6.02 -5.66 1.26
CA THR A 169 -5.24 -6.88 1.48
C THR A 169 -5.36 -7.37 2.92
N MET A 170 -5.33 -6.48 3.91
CA MET A 170 -5.62 -6.83 5.31
C MET A 170 -7.06 -7.31 5.47
N THR A 171 -8.04 -6.63 4.86
CA THR A 171 -9.45 -7.05 4.87
C THR A 171 -9.61 -8.48 4.35
N ALA A 172 -9.02 -8.80 3.20
CA ALA A 172 -9.09 -10.14 2.63
C ALA A 172 -8.41 -11.20 3.53
N ALA A 173 -7.23 -10.90 4.07
CA ALA A 173 -6.53 -11.81 4.97
C ALA A 173 -7.31 -12.06 6.27
N LEU A 174 -7.88 -11.01 6.89
CA LEU A 174 -8.73 -11.14 8.08
C LEU A 174 -9.96 -12.02 7.80
N MET A 175 -10.64 -11.82 6.65
CA MET A 175 -11.77 -12.66 6.24
C MET A 175 -11.41 -14.12 6.03
N LEU A 176 -10.14 -14.42 5.72
CA LEU A 176 -9.60 -15.77 5.59
C LEU A 176 -9.17 -16.38 6.94
N GLY A 177 -9.38 -15.66 8.05
CA GLY A 177 -9.11 -16.13 9.42
C GLY A 177 -7.67 -15.92 9.89
N PHE A 178 -6.92 -15.01 9.24
CA PHE A 178 -5.61 -14.58 9.74
C PHE A 178 -5.76 -13.61 10.92
N SER A 179 -4.76 -13.60 11.80
CA SER A 179 -4.69 -12.61 12.87
C SER A 179 -4.41 -11.21 12.32
N HIS A 180 -4.67 -10.17 13.10
CA HIS A 180 -4.36 -8.79 12.74
C HIS A 180 -2.88 -8.62 12.35
N SER A 181 -1.97 -9.13 13.19
CA SER A 181 -0.53 -9.05 12.93
C SER A 181 -0.13 -9.81 11.66
N ALA A 182 -0.68 -11.01 11.44
CA ALA A 182 -0.39 -11.80 10.23
C ALA A 182 -0.92 -11.12 8.97
N SER A 183 -2.13 -10.56 9.03
CA SER A 183 -2.73 -9.80 7.91
C SER A 183 -1.89 -8.58 7.56
N ALA A 184 -1.40 -7.84 8.56
CA ALA A 184 -0.51 -6.71 8.36
C ALA A 184 0.86 -7.13 7.80
N ASN A 185 1.50 -8.16 8.38
CA ASN A 185 2.77 -8.69 7.91
C ASN A 185 2.70 -9.12 6.45
N PHE A 186 1.68 -9.89 6.06
CA PHE A 186 1.51 -10.34 4.69
C PHE A 186 1.24 -9.16 3.74
N SER A 187 0.37 -8.22 4.12
CA SER A 187 0.09 -7.00 3.36
C SER A 187 1.35 -6.17 3.11
N PHE A 188 2.21 -6.04 4.11
CA PHE A 188 3.46 -5.28 4.02
C PHE A 188 4.49 -5.99 3.15
N LEU A 189 4.67 -7.30 3.28
CA LEU A 189 5.53 -8.07 2.37
C LEU A 189 5.04 -8.00 0.93
N LEU A 190 3.72 -8.07 0.71
CA LEU A 190 3.10 -7.96 -0.60
C LEU A 190 3.25 -6.56 -1.21
N SER A 191 3.43 -5.53 -0.39
CA SER A 191 3.68 -4.17 -0.89
C SER A 191 5.00 -4.03 -1.64
N ILE A 192 6.01 -4.80 -1.27
CA ILE A 192 7.36 -4.69 -1.83
C ILE A 192 7.34 -4.88 -3.36
N PRO A 193 6.93 -6.04 -3.89
CA PRO A 193 6.90 -6.23 -5.34
C PRO A 193 5.91 -5.28 -6.04
N VAL A 194 4.81 -4.91 -5.40
CA VAL A 194 3.82 -4.00 -6.01
C VAL A 194 4.35 -2.59 -6.16
N ILE A 195 5.01 -2.04 -5.12
CA ILE A 195 5.61 -0.70 -5.21
C ILE A 195 6.77 -0.70 -6.21
N VAL A 196 7.57 -1.77 -6.27
CA VAL A 196 8.64 -1.91 -7.28
C VAL A 196 8.05 -1.92 -8.69
N LEU A 197 6.99 -2.67 -8.95
CA LEU A 197 6.36 -2.74 -10.27
C LEU A 197 5.70 -1.42 -10.65
N ALA A 198 4.88 -0.83 -9.78
CA ALA A 198 4.19 0.42 -10.05
C ALA A 198 5.18 1.59 -10.16
N GLY A 199 6.08 1.73 -9.18
CA GLY A 199 7.11 2.77 -9.21
C GLY A 199 8.09 2.62 -10.39
N GLY A 200 8.44 1.38 -10.77
CA GLY A 200 9.24 1.10 -11.94
C GLY A 200 8.56 1.51 -13.24
N LEU A 201 7.27 1.21 -13.39
CA LEU A 201 6.48 1.64 -14.55
C LEU A 201 6.43 3.16 -14.68
N GLU A 202 6.15 3.84 -13.58
CA GLU A 202 6.08 5.32 -13.55
C GLU A 202 7.47 5.96 -13.75
N ALA A 203 8.53 5.37 -13.20
CA ALA A 203 9.90 5.82 -13.44
C ALA A 203 10.28 5.74 -14.94
N VAL A 204 9.85 4.66 -15.64
CA VAL A 204 10.06 4.54 -17.08
C VAL A 204 9.29 5.64 -17.86
N LYS A 205 8.09 6.02 -17.42
CA LYS A 205 7.35 7.14 -18.02
C LYS A 205 8.11 8.46 -17.83
N LEU A 206 8.62 8.71 -16.61
CA LEU A 206 9.41 9.90 -16.30
C LEU A 206 10.70 10.04 -17.14
N LEU A 207 11.39 8.92 -17.41
CA LEU A 207 12.59 8.94 -18.25
C LEU A 207 12.32 9.35 -19.72
N LYS A 208 11.05 9.30 -20.15
CA LYS A 208 10.63 9.72 -21.48
C LYS A 208 10.20 11.19 -21.54
N THR A 209 10.09 11.88 -20.41
CA THR A 209 9.75 13.31 -20.35
C THR A 209 11.03 14.14 -20.37
N PRO A 210 11.11 15.19 -21.22
CA PRO A 210 12.33 15.98 -21.37
C PRO A 210 12.57 17.00 -20.24
N ASP A 211 11.65 17.12 -19.28
CA ASP A 211 11.73 18.13 -18.23
C ASP A 211 12.81 17.81 -17.20
N ALA A 212 13.51 18.82 -16.72
CA ALA A 212 14.49 18.68 -15.65
C ALA A 212 13.79 18.30 -14.33
N LEU A 213 14.17 17.14 -13.79
CA LEU A 213 13.64 16.68 -12.52
C LEU A 213 14.24 17.47 -11.34
N PRO A 214 13.44 17.94 -10.38
CA PRO A 214 13.92 18.63 -9.18
C PRO A 214 14.50 17.63 -8.16
N TRP A 215 15.68 17.08 -8.43
CA TRP A 215 16.28 15.98 -7.66
C TRP A 215 16.39 16.27 -6.16
N SER A 216 16.64 17.52 -5.76
CA SER A 216 16.68 17.92 -4.34
C SER A 216 15.33 17.71 -3.67
N ASP A 217 14.24 18.13 -4.31
CA ASP A 217 12.87 18.01 -3.78
C ASP A 217 12.46 16.55 -3.67
N LEU A 218 12.80 15.75 -4.70
CA LEU A 218 12.54 14.31 -4.74
C LEU A 218 13.30 13.58 -3.64
N ALA A 219 14.57 13.91 -3.42
CA ALA A 219 15.41 13.32 -2.38
C ALA A 219 14.89 13.63 -0.97
N ILE A 220 14.49 14.89 -0.72
CA ILE A 220 13.90 15.31 0.56
C ILE A 220 12.56 14.57 0.77
N GLY A 221 11.70 14.55 -0.26
CA GLY A 221 10.42 13.84 -0.21
C GLY A 221 10.60 12.36 0.12
N ALA A 222 11.51 11.67 -0.57
CA ALA A 222 11.82 10.27 -0.32
C ALA A 222 12.36 10.03 1.11
N ALA A 223 13.27 10.88 1.58
CA ALA A 223 13.84 10.73 2.92
C ALA A 223 12.80 10.94 4.03
N VAL A 224 11.98 11.99 3.93
CA VAL A 224 10.93 12.30 4.91
C VAL A 224 9.84 11.24 4.91
N SER A 225 9.37 10.81 3.72
CA SER A 225 8.36 9.73 3.63
C SER A 225 8.91 8.41 4.14
N GLY A 226 10.17 8.08 3.85
CA GLY A 226 10.82 6.87 4.34
C GLY A 226 10.94 6.84 5.86
N LEU A 227 11.40 7.94 6.47
CA LEU A 227 11.53 8.02 7.93
C LEU A 227 10.15 7.94 8.62
N SER A 228 9.17 8.71 8.14
CA SER A 228 7.82 8.70 8.72
C SER A 228 7.13 7.35 8.53
N ALA A 229 7.30 6.69 7.37
CA ALA A 229 6.79 5.35 7.13
C ALA A 229 7.40 4.30 8.06
N TYR A 230 8.71 4.34 8.27
CA TYR A 230 9.39 3.42 9.19
C TYR A 230 8.85 3.54 10.62
N LEU A 231 8.73 4.77 11.12
CA LEU A 231 8.19 5.02 12.45
C LEU A 231 6.72 4.60 12.54
N CYS A 232 5.93 4.91 11.50
CA CYS A 232 4.52 4.52 11.42
C CYS A 232 4.34 3.01 11.43
N VAL A 233 5.11 2.26 10.62
CA VAL A 233 5.05 0.78 10.58
C VAL A 233 5.41 0.18 11.93
N ARG A 234 6.47 0.67 12.59
CA ARG A 234 6.84 0.20 13.94
C ARG A 234 5.72 0.41 14.95
N LEU A 235 5.13 1.59 14.96
CA LEU A 235 4.05 1.94 15.87
C LEU A 235 2.80 1.11 15.56
N PHE A 236 2.41 1.03 14.29
CA PHE A 236 1.26 0.25 13.85
C PHE A 236 1.37 -1.21 14.25
N MET A 237 2.51 -1.87 13.98
CA MET A 237 2.72 -3.26 14.33
C MET A 237 2.69 -3.52 15.84
N ALA A 238 3.19 -2.58 16.63
CA ALA A 238 3.12 -2.66 18.09
C ALA A 238 1.67 -2.53 18.61
N LEU A 239 0.86 -1.69 17.96
CA LEU A 239 -0.53 -1.45 18.34
C LEU A 239 -1.46 -2.57 17.86
N ILE A 240 -1.32 -3.02 16.61
CA ILE A 240 -2.26 -3.95 15.99
C ILE A 240 -2.21 -5.36 16.58
N ALA A 241 -1.13 -5.69 17.26
CA ALA A 241 -1.02 -6.94 18.03
C ALA A 241 -2.01 -7.00 19.20
N ARG A 242 -2.54 -5.85 19.65
CA ARG A 242 -3.40 -5.73 20.83
C ARG A 242 -4.69 -4.94 20.58
N ALA A 243 -4.85 -4.34 19.41
CA ALA A 243 -5.96 -3.49 19.04
C ALA A 243 -6.71 -4.03 17.83
N SER A 244 -7.98 -3.61 17.66
CA SER A 244 -8.78 -3.88 16.46
C SER A 244 -8.49 -2.89 15.35
N MET A 245 -9.03 -3.15 14.15
CA MET A 245 -8.99 -2.21 13.03
C MET A 245 -10.00 -1.05 13.16
N LEU A 246 -10.82 -1.05 14.22
CA LEU A 246 -11.90 -0.08 14.41
C LEU A 246 -11.48 1.40 14.32
N PRO A 247 -10.33 1.84 14.88
CA PRO A 247 -9.89 3.24 14.73
C PRO A 247 -9.72 3.65 13.26
N PHE A 248 -9.19 2.75 12.42
CA PHE A 248 -9.01 2.99 10.99
C PHE A 248 -10.33 2.98 10.23
N VAL A 249 -11.29 2.13 10.65
CA VAL A 249 -12.64 2.12 10.11
C VAL A 249 -13.32 3.48 10.37
N ILE A 250 -13.31 3.94 11.63
CA ILE A 250 -13.90 5.23 12.00
C ILE A 250 -13.26 6.36 11.19
N TYR A 251 -11.93 6.38 11.11
CA TYR A 251 -11.20 7.35 10.31
C TYR A 251 -11.64 7.35 8.85
N ARG A 252 -11.76 6.18 8.21
CA ARG A 252 -12.21 6.05 6.82
C ARG A 252 -13.65 6.54 6.63
N MET A 253 -14.54 6.28 7.59
CA MET A 253 -15.91 6.77 7.52
C MET A 253 -15.96 8.29 7.56
N ILE A 254 -15.22 8.92 8.49
CA ILE A 254 -15.12 10.38 8.59
C ILE A 254 -14.49 10.97 7.32
N LEU A 255 -13.36 10.43 6.87
CA LEU A 255 -12.66 10.86 5.66
C LEU A 255 -13.57 10.73 4.42
N GLY A 256 -14.24 9.59 4.26
CA GLY A 256 -15.10 9.34 3.11
C GLY A 256 -16.29 10.29 3.05
N VAL A 257 -16.96 10.54 4.19
CA VAL A 257 -18.05 11.52 4.27
C VAL A 257 -17.53 12.93 3.98
N PHE A 258 -16.39 13.31 4.54
CA PHE A 258 -15.76 14.60 4.29
C PHE A 258 -15.46 14.81 2.81
N LEU A 259 -14.82 13.80 2.18
CA LEU A 259 -14.55 13.84 0.74
C LEU A 259 -15.85 13.92 -0.07
N PHE A 260 -16.88 13.18 0.33
CA PHE A 260 -18.17 13.21 -0.38
C PHE A 260 -18.78 14.62 -0.38
N VAL A 261 -18.80 15.28 0.77
CA VAL A 261 -19.30 16.66 0.91
C VAL A 261 -18.44 17.66 0.13
N MET A 262 -17.13 17.45 0.07
CA MET A 262 -16.19 18.36 -0.60
C MET A 262 -16.29 18.28 -2.14
N PHE A 263 -16.67 17.12 -2.68
CA PHE A 263 -16.72 16.88 -4.12
C PHE A 263 -18.14 16.86 -4.72
N LEU A 264 -19.19 17.06 -3.88
CA LEU A 264 -20.56 17.34 -4.34
C LEU A 264 -20.66 18.77 -4.88
#